data_5510f98bec5e826ab40a949858b99324
#
_entry.id   5510f98bec5e826ab40a949858b99324
#
_cell.length_a   1.000
_cell.length_b   1.000
_cell.length_c   1.000
_cell.angle_alpha   90.00
_cell.angle_beta   90.00
_cell.angle_gamma   90.00
#
_symmetry.space_group_name_H-M   'P 1'
#
loop_
_entity.id
_entity.type
_entity.pdbx_description
1 polymer ?
#
loop_
_entity_poly.entity_id
_entity_poly.type
_entity_poly.pdbx_seq_one_letter_code
_entity_poly.pdbx_strand_id
1 'polypeptide(L)'
;MREVTPHVFLIGKTVPQKEEIRAWLNYVGATEYVMEMDVTAGEQLVQLCGKRCYMSFQPGLNPNVTRIRTDMYDFIDNILKVGHGSVLEHATYNFAIE
;
A
#
# COMPACT_ATOMS: atom_id res chain seq x y z
N MET A 1 19.66 2.83 40.48
CA MET A 1 19.37 2.88 39.02
C MET A 1 18.31 3.91 38.79
N ARG A 2 18.49 4.72 37.75
CA ARG A 2 17.55 5.76 37.40
C ARG A 2 16.69 5.31 36.22
N GLU A 3 15.38 5.26 36.41
CA GLU A 3 14.44 4.95 35.32
C GLU A 3 14.10 6.23 34.56
N VAL A 4 14.06 6.13 33.25
CA VAL A 4 13.61 7.20 32.38
C VAL A 4 12.49 6.67 31.46
N THR A 5 11.46 7.48 31.29
CA THR A 5 10.38 7.17 30.37
C THR A 5 10.71 7.76 29.01
N PRO A 6 10.87 6.94 27.97
CA PRO A 6 11.12 7.47 26.64
C PRO A 6 9.88 8.17 26.07
N HIS A 7 10.12 9.21 25.31
CA HIS A 7 9.09 9.93 24.57
C HIS A 7 9.24 9.59 23.08
N VAL A 8 8.15 9.23 22.42
CA VAL A 8 8.13 8.86 21.00
C VAL A 8 7.15 9.77 20.26
N PHE A 9 7.64 10.41 19.21
CA PHE A 9 6.83 11.31 18.37
C PHE A 9 6.85 10.80 16.93
N LEU A 10 5.68 10.66 16.33
CA LEU A 10 5.57 10.38 14.90
C LEU A 10 5.70 11.72 14.14
N ILE A 11 6.87 11.97 13.57
CA ILE A 11 7.17 13.24 12.90
C ILE A 11 6.97 13.21 11.39
N GLY A 12 6.78 12.05 10.81
CA GLY A 12 6.50 11.94 9.38
C GLY A 12 5.97 10.57 9.02
N LYS A 13 5.15 10.55 7.99
CA LYS A 13 4.63 9.30 7.44
C LYS A 13 4.28 9.46 5.96
N THR A 14 4.26 8.32 5.25
CA THR A 14 3.80 8.27 3.89
C THR A 14 2.28 8.45 3.82
N VAL A 15 1.81 9.31 2.92
CA VAL A 15 0.39 9.48 2.62
C VAL A 15 0.17 9.43 1.11
N PRO A 16 -0.93 8.79 0.64
CA PRO A 16 -1.24 8.76 -0.80
C PRO A 16 -1.72 10.13 -1.29
N GLN A 17 -1.33 10.46 -2.53
CA GLN A 17 -1.81 11.66 -3.23
C GLN A 17 -3.04 11.26 -4.06
N LYS A 18 -4.21 11.37 -3.46
CA LYS A 18 -5.45 10.76 -3.97
C LYS A 18 -5.87 11.25 -5.36
N GLU A 19 -5.72 12.55 -5.64
CA GLU A 19 -6.09 13.11 -6.95
C GLU A 19 -5.17 12.60 -8.06
N GLU A 20 -3.86 12.57 -7.81
CA GLU A 20 -2.88 12.07 -8.77
C GLU A 20 -3.04 10.56 -8.99
N ILE A 21 -3.34 9.82 -7.94
CA ILE A 21 -3.62 8.39 -8.03
C ILE A 21 -4.82 8.14 -8.94
N ARG A 22 -5.91 8.90 -8.77
CA ARG A 22 -7.10 8.73 -9.61
C ARG A 22 -6.80 9.08 -11.06
N ALA A 23 -6.04 10.15 -11.31
CA ALA A 23 -5.64 10.53 -12.65
C ALA A 23 -4.80 9.42 -13.31
N TRP A 24 -3.85 8.84 -12.58
CA TRP A 24 -3.03 7.75 -13.09
C TRP A 24 -3.83 6.48 -13.35
N LEU A 25 -4.71 6.10 -12.43
CA LEU A 25 -5.57 4.91 -12.61
C LEU A 25 -6.45 5.04 -13.86
N ASN A 26 -7.01 6.21 -14.09
CA ASN A 26 -7.79 6.47 -15.31
C ASN A 26 -6.92 6.39 -16.56
N TYR A 27 -5.70 6.91 -16.49
CA TYR A 27 -4.75 6.88 -17.62
C TYR A 27 -4.40 5.45 -18.03
N VAL A 28 -4.20 4.54 -17.08
CA VAL A 28 -3.82 3.14 -17.37
C VAL A 28 -5.03 2.21 -17.57
N GLY A 29 -6.24 2.74 -17.49
CA GLY A 29 -7.46 1.97 -17.71
C GLY A 29 -8.00 1.24 -16.47
N ALA A 30 -7.45 1.49 -15.29
CA ALA A 30 -7.88 0.89 -14.04
C ALA A 30 -9.04 1.68 -13.41
N THR A 31 -10.11 1.91 -14.17
CA THR A 31 -11.22 2.79 -13.79
C THR A 31 -12.11 2.20 -12.70
N GLU A 32 -12.09 0.89 -12.52
CA GLU A 32 -12.93 0.19 -11.55
C GLU A 32 -12.28 0.09 -10.16
N TYR A 33 -10.99 0.35 -10.06
CA TYR A 33 -10.27 0.20 -8.80
C TYR A 33 -10.66 1.30 -7.81
N VAL A 34 -10.96 0.88 -6.58
CA VAL A 34 -11.24 1.78 -5.46
C VAL A 34 -10.33 1.40 -4.30
N MET A 35 -9.64 2.37 -3.72
CA MET A 35 -8.80 2.13 -2.56
C MET A 35 -9.66 1.82 -1.33
N GLU A 36 -9.24 0.81 -0.55
CA GLU A 36 -9.89 0.52 0.73
C GLU A 36 -9.76 1.72 1.67
N MET A 37 -10.84 2.06 2.34
CA MET A 37 -10.89 3.18 3.28
C MET A 37 -10.66 2.75 4.73
N ASP A 38 -10.81 1.45 5.03
CA ASP A 38 -10.70 0.89 6.37
C ASP A 38 -9.26 0.57 6.80
N VAL A 39 -8.30 0.85 5.94
CA VAL A 39 -6.88 0.59 6.19
C VAL A 39 -6.12 1.90 6.30
N THR A 40 -4.90 1.86 6.82
CA THR A 40 -4.07 3.05 6.97
C THR A 40 -3.63 3.62 5.61
N ALA A 41 -3.24 4.89 5.60
CA ALA A 41 -2.70 5.55 4.41
C ALA A 41 -1.49 4.80 3.83
N GLY A 42 -0.59 4.33 4.70
CA GLY A 42 0.57 3.53 4.27
C GLY A 42 0.16 2.22 3.62
N GLU A 43 -0.82 1.52 4.20
CA GLU A 43 -1.35 0.29 3.64
C GLU A 43 -2.02 0.49 2.28
N GLN A 44 -2.76 1.59 2.12
CA GLN A 44 -3.35 1.96 0.82
C GLN A 44 -2.28 2.07 -0.25
N LEU A 45 -1.17 2.75 0.05
CA LEU A 45 -0.09 2.95 -0.90
C LEU A 45 0.67 1.65 -1.19
N VAL A 46 0.90 0.82 -0.18
CA VAL A 46 1.53 -0.50 -0.36
C VAL A 46 0.70 -1.35 -1.32
N GLN A 47 -0.60 -1.40 -1.13
CA GLN A 47 -1.50 -2.16 -1.99
C GLN A 47 -1.50 -1.61 -3.42
N LEU A 48 -1.60 -0.30 -3.58
CA LEU A 48 -1.59 0.35 -4.88
C LEU A 48 -0.30 0.06 -5.65
N CYS A 49 0.85 0.26 -5.02
CA CYS A 49 2.15 0.07 -5.67
C CYS A 49 2.42 -1.40 -5.96
N GLY A 50 2.00 -2.30 -5.08
CA GLY A 50 2.11 -3.73 -5.31
C GLY A 50 1.27 -4.19 -6.50
N LYS A 51 0.05 -3.71 -6.59
CA LYS A 51 -0.83 -4.02 -7.73
C LYS A 51 -0.33 -3.42 -9.04
N ARG A 52 0.39 -2.30 -8.99
CA ARG A 52 0.97 -1.67 -10.18
C ARG A 52 1.93 -2.60 -10.91
N CYS A 53 2.75 -3.35 -10.18
CA CYS A 53 3.75 -4.24 -10.79
C CYS A 53 3.12 -5.29 -11.71
N TYR A 54 1.92 -5.76 -11.39
CA TYR A 54 1.21 -6.80 -12.12
C TYR A 54 -0.03 -6.28 -12.85
N MET A 55 -0.33 -5.00 -12.72
CA MET A 55 -1.59 -4.40 -13.22
C MET A 55 -2.82 -5.19 -12.74
N SER A 56 -2.80 -5.59 -11.46
CA SER A 56 -3.84 -6.44 -10.87
C SER A 56 -4.94 -5.63 -10.17
N PHE A 57 -5.32 -4.50 -10.77
CA PHE A 57 -6.37 -3.62 -10.24
C PHE A 57 -7.77 -4.13 -10.57
N GLN A 58 -7.94 -4.69 -11.76
CA GLN A 58 -9.22 -5.19 -12.26
C GLN A 58 -8.96 -6.22 -13.34
N PRO A 59 -9.96 -7.09 -13.68
CA PRO A 59 -9.80 -8.06 -14.77
C PRO A 59 -9.52 -7.37 -16.11
N GLY A 60 -8.68 -8.00 -16.91
CA GLY A 60 -8.43 -7.60 -18.30
C GLY A 60 -7.24 -6.69 -18.53
N LEU A 61 -6.66 -6.07 -17.50
CA LEU A 61 -5.47 -5.21 -17.67
C LEU A 61 -4.20 -6.02 -17.92
N ASN A 62 -4.11 -7.21 -17.35
CA ASN A 62 -3.00 -8.13 -17.55
C ASN A 62 -3.57 -9.54 -17.72
N PRO A 63 -3.43 -10.15 -18.91
CA PRO A 63 -4.00 -11.48 -19.18
C PRO A 63 -3.37 -12.60 -18.32
N ASN A 64 -2.19 -12.37 -17.74
CA ASN A 64 -1.53 -13.32 -16.86
C ASN A 64 -2.05 -13.29 -15.42
N VAL A 65 -2.84 -12.27 -15.07
CA VAL A 65 -3.44 -12.17 -13.76
C VAL A 65 -4.75 -12.94 -13.73
N THR A 66 -4.82 -13.98 -12.91
CA THR A 66 -5.98 -14.88 -12.82
C THR A 66 -6.86 -14.57 -11.61
N ARG A 67 -6.38 -13.79 -10.66
CA ARG A 67 -7.12 -13.45 -9.44
C ARG A 67 -6.85 -12.00 -9.05
N ILE A 68 -7.93 -11.27 -8.83
CA ILE A 68 -7.87 -9.90 -8.30
C ILE A 68 -8.19 -9.96 -6.80
N ARG A 69 -7.25 -9.51 -5.96
CA ARG A 69 -7.45 -9.45 -4.51
C ARG A 69 -7.93 -8.06 -4.15
N THR A 70 -9.09 -7.98 -3.52
CA THR A 70 -9.71 -6.71 -3.16
C THR A 70 -9.54 -6.35 -1.69
N ASP A 71 -9.23 -7.34 -0.86
CA ASP A 71 -9.01 -7.17 0.57
C ASP A 71 -7.52 -7.00 0.86
N MET A 72 -7.17 -6.00 1.68
CA MET A 72 -5.79 -5.70 2.05
C MET A 72 -5.10 -6.88 2.72
N TYR A 73 -5.80 -7.58 3.62
CA TYR A 73 -5.21 -8.71 4.32
C TYR A 73 -4.90 -9.88 3.38
N ASP A 74 -5.79 -10.18 2.44
CA ASP A 74 -5.57 -11.20 1.42
C ASP A 74 -4.39 -10.82 0.51
N PHE A 75 -4.31 -9.55 0.13
CA PHE A 75 -3.21 -9.02 -0.68
C PHE A 75 -1.86 -9.17 0.04
N ILE A 76 -1.77 -8.71 1.29
CA ILE A 76 -0.54 -8.78 2.08
C ILE A 76 -0.14 -10.23 2.36
N ASP A 77 -1.09 -11.10 2.71
CA ASP A 77 -0.80 -12.52 2.92
C ASP A 77 -0.16 -13.14 1.68
N ASN A 78 -0.68 -12.83 0.51
CA ASN A 78 -0.10 -13.32 -0.75
C ASN A 78 1.32 -12.78 -0.98
N ILE A 79 1.54 -11.49 -0.73
CA ILE A 79 2.86 -10.85 -0.87
C ILE A 79 3.88 -11.56 0.04
N LEU A 80 3.53 -11.84 1.27
CA LEU A 80 4.40 -12.52 2.23
C LEU A 80 4.65 -13.97 1.83
N LYS A 81 3.63 -14.68 1.33
CA LYS A 81 3.74 -16.06 0.87
C LYS A 81 4.72 -16.23 -0.28
N VAL A 82 4.68 -15.32 -1.25
CA VAL A 82 5.51 -15.40 -2.44
C VAL A 82 6.87 -14.70 -2.29
N GLY A 83 7.14 -14.11 -1.13
CA GLY A 83 8.43 -13.49 -0.83
C GLY A 83 8.65 -12.12 -1.47
N HIS A 84 7.59 -11.40 -1.84
CA HIS A 84 7.66 -10.06 -2.44
C HIS A 84 7.62 -8.95 -1.40
N GLY A 85 8.38 -9.13 -0.29
CA GLY A 85 8.39 -8.18 0.83
C GLY A 85 8.82 -6.76 0.49
N SER A 86 9.55 -6.57 -0.61
CA SER A 86 9.98 -5.22 -1.06
C SER A 86 8.80 -4.29 -1.34
N VAL A 87 7.62 -4.81 -1.64
CA VAL A 87 6.41 -4.00 -1.82
C VAL A 87 6.07 -3.21 -0.56
N LEU A 88 6.39 -3.74 0.62
CA LEU A 88 6.13 -3.08 1.90
C LEU A 88 6.97 -1.82 2.11
N GLU A 89 8.06 -1.65 1.37
CA GLU A 89 8.93 -0.47 1.46
C GLU A 89 8.28 0.82 0.95
N HIS A 90 7.13 0.73 0.30
CA HIS A 90 6.39 1.92 -0.18
C HIS A 90 5.74 2.73 0.95
N ALA A 91 5.68 2.18 2.16
CA ALA A 91 5.18 2.91 3.33
C ALA A 91 6.32 3.12 4.33
N THR A 92 6.51 4.36 4.77
CA THR A 92 7.53 4.71 5.75
C THR A 92 6.94 5.54 6.88
N TYR A 93 7.53 5.41 8.06
CA TYR A 93 7.20 6.17 9.24
C TYR A 93 8.48 6.71 9.86
N ASN A 94 8.48 7.97 10.24
CA ASN A 94 9.63 8.60 10.85
C ASN A 94 9.29 9.00 12.28
N PHE A 95 10.09 8.54 13.22
CA PHE A 95 9.89 8.81 14.66
C PHE A 95 11.05 9.58 15.24
N ALA A 96 10.74 10.53 16.12
CA ALA A 96 11.72 11.10 17.02
C ALA A 96 11.57 10.43 18.38
N ILE A 97 12.68 9.92 18.91
CA ILE A 97 12.72 9.22 20.21
C ILE A 97 13.68 9.98 21.11
N GLU A 98 13.15 10.50 22.22
CA GLU A 98 13.91 11.30 23.19
C GLU A 98 14.06 10.59 24.53
#